data_c8e793e4b604e821fb0b84f0aea1a69f
#
_entry.id   c8e793e4b604e821fb0b84f0aea1a69f
#
_cell.length_a   1.000
_cell.length_b   1.000
_cell.length_c   1.000
_cell.angle_alpha   90.00
_cell.angle_beta   90.00
_cell.angle_gamma   90.00
#
_symmetry.space_group_name_H-M   'P 1'
#
loop_
_entity.id
_entity.type
_entity.pdbx_description
1 polymer ?
#
loop_
_entity_poly.entity_id
_entity_poly.type
_entity_poly.pdbx_seq_one_letter_code
_entity_poly.pdbx_strand_id
1 'polypeptide(L)'
;MKRVRKGNEPASLQAFRQAQPQATWEQLRTDPNNGGMQAYADIRSESNLSQGGICAYCEIDIRDNDSLKSRVEHFHAKSHTGTPTNWALHWPNMLAVCAGGSFRFGAPPHTLQPLDQNLSCDAHKDRLIQQRMLPEACEGWVIDPLLLPAAPSLFAINKTSGELRANEETCANARP
;
A
#
# COMPACT_ATOMS: atom_id res chain seq x y z
N MET A 1 -10.28 5.90 7.73
CA MET A 1 -9.01 5.15 7.54
C MET A 1 -8.63 4.53 8.87
N LYS A 2 -8.33 3.26 8.87
CA LYS A 2 -8.01 2.45 10.04
C LYS A 2 -6.50 2.30 10.18
N ARG A 3 -5.99 2.28 11.40
CA ARG A 3 -4.58 1.98 11.62
C ARG A 3 -4.26 0.55 11.15
N VAL A 4 -3.28 0.43 10.28
CA VAL A 4 -2.73 -0.87 9.89
C VAL A 4 -1.80 -1.37 10.99
N ARG A 5 -2.00 -2.62 11.42
CA ARG A 5 -1.06 -3.32 12.28
C ARG A 5 -0.31 -4.32 11.41
N LYS A 6 0.98 -4.09 11.26
CA LYS A 6 1.83 -4.95 10.46
C LYS A 6 2.09 -6.26 11.20
N GLY A 7 1.92 -7.39 10.52
CA GLY A 7 2.37 -8.70 10.99
C GLY A 7 3.88 -8.86 10.92
N ASN A 8 4.36 -10.05 11.26
CA ASN A 8 5.78 -10.38 11.16
C ASN A 8 6.22 -10.36 9.70
N GLU A 9 7.49 -10.01 9.48
CA GLU A 9 8.09 -10.11 8.16
C GLU A 9 8.10 -11.58 7.70
N PRO A 10 7.63 -11.90 6.47
CA PRO A 10 7.73 -13.24 5.92
C PRO A 10 9.20 -13.74 5.89
N ALA A 11 9.42 -14.96 6.38
CA ALA A 11 10.75 -15.56 6.41
C ALA A 11 11.36 -15.69 5.01
N SER A 12 10.54 -15.91 3.98
CA SER A 12 10.95 -15.95 2.57
C SER A 12 11.47 -14.60 2.07
N LEU A 13 10.83 -13.48 2.47
CA LEU A 13 11.32 -12.14 2.13
C LEU A 13 12.66 -11.86 2.83
N GLN A 14 12.76 -12.22 4.10
CA GLN A 14 14.01 -12.05 4.85
C GLN A 14 15.15 -12.83 4.19
N ALA A 15 14.94 -14.10 3.83
CA ALA A 15 15.93 -14.94 3.16
C ALA A 15 16.32 -14.37 1.79
N PHE A 16 15.33 -13.94 0.98
CA PHE A 16 15.59 -13.32 -0.33
C PHE A 16 16.40 -12.04 -0.18
N ARG A 17 16.03 -11.15 0.74
CA ARG A 17 16.76 -9.90 0.99
C ARG A 17 18.19 -10.13 1.48
N GLN A 18 18.43 -11.17 2.27
CA GLN A 18 19.80 -11.54 2.69
C GLN A 18 20.64 -12.03 1.51
N ALA A 19 20.07 -12.81 0.61
CA ALA A 19 20.74 -13.31 -0.57
C ALA A 19 20.96 -12.23 -1.65
N GLN A 20 19.99 -11.31 -1.79
CA GLN A 20 19.96 -10.30 -2.83
C GLN A 20 19.56 -8.92 -2.27
N PRO A 21 20.38 -8.27 -1.45
CA PRO A 21 20.02 -7.04 -0.73
C PRO A 21 19.76 -5.84 -1.64
N GLN A 22 20.26 -5.86 -2.87
CA GLN A 22 20.07 -4.78 -3.86
C GLN A 22 19.06 -5.12 -4.96
N ALA A 23 18.33 -6.24 -4.82
CA ALA A 23 17.35 -6.62 -5.81
C ALA A 23 16.22 -5.58 -5.91
N THR A 24 15.72 -5.39 -7.13
CA THR A 24 14.55 -4.58 -7.39
C THR A 24 13.26 -5.35 -7.07
N TRP A 25 12.15 -4.64 -6.98
CA TRP A 25 10.84 -5.27 -6.83
C TRP A 25 10.49 -6.23 -7.96
N GLU A 26 10.87 -5.89 -9.19
CA GLU A 26 10.61 -6.75 -10.33
C GLU A 26 11.46 -8.02 -10.28
N GLN A 27 12.72 -7.92 -9.89
CA GLN A 27 13.57 -9.10 -9.67
C GLN A 27 12.96 -10.02 -8.61
N LEU A 28 12.50 -9.49 -7.46
CA LEU A 28 11.81 -10.31 -6.47
C LEU A 28 10.60 -11.02 -7.05
N ARG A 29 9.75 -10.33 -7.80
CA ARG A 29 8.52 -10.89 -8.33
C ARG A 29 8.73 -11.99 -9.37
N THR A 30 9.84 -11.95 -10.10
CA THR A 30 10.10 -12.83 -11.27
C THR A 30 11.19 -13.85 -11.01
N ASP A 31 11.87 -13.84 -9.85
CA ASP A 31 12.95 -14.76 -9.54
C ASP A 31 12.44 -16.14 -9.11
N PRO A 32 12.58 -17.18 -9.97
CA PRO A 32 12.18 -18.53 -9.60
C PRO A 32 13.27 -19.30 -8.83
N ASN A 33 14.52 -18.83 -8.84
CA ASN A 33 15.67 -19.61 -8.40
C ASN A 33 16.06 -19.30 -6.94
N ASN A 34 15.91 -18.05 -6.51
CA ASN A 34 16.31 -17.62 -5.17
C ASN A 34 15.10 -17.37 -4.25
N GLY A 35 13.93 -17.92 -4.58
CA GLY A 35 12.73 -17.84 -3.75
C GLY A 35 11.97 -16.51 -3.85
N GLY A 36 12.28 -15.65 -4.82
CA GLY A 36 11.62 -14.35 -4.98
C GLY A 36 10.12 -14.46 -5.23
N MET A 37 9.69 -15.37 -6.10
CA MET A 37 8.26 -15.63 -6.36
C MET A 37 7.51 -16.09 -5.11
N GLN A 38 8.14 -16.94 -4.29
CA GLN A 38 7.56 -17.38 -3.03
C GLN A 38 7.48 -16.20 -2.04
N ALA A 39 8.54 -15.41 -1.94
CA ALA A 39 8.55 -14.20 -1.09
C ALA A 39 7.44 -13.23 -1.50
N TYR A 40 7.20 -13.05 -2.80
CA TYR A 40 6.11 -12.20 -3.30
C TYR A 40 4.73 -12.75 -2.89
N ALA A 41 4.52 -14.05 -3.00
CA ALA A 41 3.26 -14.68 -2.58
C ALA A 41 3.02 -14.51 -1.07
N ASP A 42 4.05 -14.72 -0.26
CA ASP A 42 3.99 -14.58 1.19
C ASP A 42 3.77 -13.13 1.62
N ILE A 43 4.43 -12.15 0.96
CA ILE A 43 4.21 -10.72 1.17
C ILE A 43 2.74 -10.37 0.94
N ARG A 44 2.16 -10.83 -0.16
CA ARG A 44 0.74 -10.56 -0.47
C ARG A 44 -0.17 -11.15 0.59
N SER A 45 0.05 -12.41 0.94
CA SER A 45 -0.75 -13.13 1.92
C SER A 45 -0.67 -12.47 3.30
N GLU A 46 0.54 -12.24 3.80
CA GLU A 46 0.75 -11.68 5.13
C GLU A 46 0.28 -10.23 5.24
N SER A 47 0.49 -9.41 4.21
CA SER A 47 -0.03 -8.04 4.19
C SER A 47 -1.56 -8.02 4.22
N ASN A 48 -2.21 -8.88 3.44
CA ASN A 48 -3.66 -9.00 3.42
C ASN A 48 -4.20 -9.47 4.77
N LEU A 49 -3.61 -10.54 5.33
CA LEU A 49 -4.01 -11.11 6.61
C LEU A 49 -3.86 -10.12 7.77
N SER A 50 -2.71 -9.47 7.88
CA SER A 50 -2.42 -8.52 8.97
C SER A 50 -3.31 -7.28 8.93
N GLN A 51 -3.82 -6.92 7.75
CA GLN A 51 -4.77 -5.81 7.55
C GLN A 51 -6.25 -6.23 7.72
N GLY A 52 -6.53 -7.54 7.96
CA GLY A 52 -7.89 -8.06 8.07
C GLY A 52 -8.63 -8.08 6.73
N GLY A 53 -7.91 -8.18 5.62
CA GLY A 53 -8.47 -8.28 4.28
C GLY A 53 -9.09 -6.99 3.74
N ILE A 54 -8.63 -5.83 4.20
CA ILE A 54 -9.10 -4.53 3.72
C ILE A 54 -7.94 -3.69 3.15
N CYS A 55 -8.25 -2.86 2.17
CA CYS A 55 -7.30 -1.92 1.60
C CYS A 55 -6.79 -0.94 2.66
N ALA A 56 -5.46 -0.74 2.75
CA ALA A 56 -4.83 0.14 3.73
C ALA A 56 -5.34 1.60 3.65
N TYR A 57 -5.81 2.05 2.50
CA TYR A 57 -6.25 3.42 2.28
C TYR A 57 -7.77 3.60 2.35
N CYS A 58 -8.54 2.87 1.54
CA CYS A 58 -9.99 3.08 1.41
C CYS A 58 -10.84 2.05 2.14
N GLU A 59 -10.23 1.04 2.76
CA GLU A 59 -10.90 -0.01 3.55
C GLU A 59 -11.86 -0.92 2.75
N ILE A 60 -11.87 -0.84 1.40
CA ILE A 60 -12.63 -1.79 0.60
C ILE A 60 -12.13 -3.21 0.83
N ASP A 61 -13.03 -4.18 0.76
CA ASP A 61 -12.74 -5.61 0.93
C ASP A 61 -11.81 -6.13 -0.19
N ILE A 62 -10.70 -6.73 0.21
CA ILE A 62 -9.71 -7.39 -0.64
C ILE A 62 -9.33 -8.78 -0.12
N ARG A 63 -10.20 -9.41 0.70
CA ARG A 63 -9.94 -10.71 1.36
C ARG A 63 -9.70 -11.86 0.41
N ASP A 64 -10.31 -11.84 -0.77
CA ASP A 64 -10.09 -12.86 -1.79
C ASP A 64 -8.64 -12.89 -2.31
N ASN A 65 -7.84 -11.88 -1.97
CA ASN A 65 -6.45 -11.71 -2.40
C ASN A 65 -6.26 -11.86 -3.93
N ASP A 66 -7.32 -11.57 -4.68
CA ASP A 66 -7.31 -11.60 -6.14
C ASP A 66 -6.31 -10.58 -6.68
N SER A 67 -5.40 -11.04 -7.52
CA SER A 67 -4.36 -10.18 -8.13
C SER A 67 -4.92 -9.13 -9.08
N LEU A 68 -6.16 -9.29 -9.55
CA LEU A 68 -6.85 -8.28 -10.36
C LEU A 68 -7.44 -7.15 -9.52
N LYS A 69 -7.75 -7.42 -8.24
CA LYS A 69 -8.41 -6.48 -7.34
C LYS A 69 -7.48 -5.86 -6.31
N SER A 70 -6.38 -6.55 -5.99
CA SER A 70 -5.45 -6.13 -4.95
C SER A 70 -4.00 -6.22 -5.38
N ARG A 71 -3.15 -5.43 -4.75
CA ARG A 71 -1.70 -5.40 -4.99
C ARG A 71 -0.92 -5.03 -3.74
N VAL A 72 0.39 -5.22 -3.80
CA VAL A 72 1.31 -4.69 -2.80
C VAL A 72 1.69 -3.28 -3.18
N GLU A 73 1.48 -2.38 -2.26
CA GLU A 73 1.88 -0.98 -2.30
C GLU A 73 3.18 -0.78 -1.55
N HIS A 74 3.98 0.18 -2.01
CA HIS A 74 5.14 0.69 -1.29
C HIS A 74 4.86 2.13 -0.87
N PHE A 75 4.66 2.36 0.43
CA PHE A 75 4.32 3.70 0.94
C PHE A 75 5.36 4.73 0.53
N HIS A 76 6.62 4.49 0.82
CA HIS A 76 7.76 5.19 0.22
C HIS A 76 8.05 4.58 -1.15
N ALA A 77 8.24 5.39 -2.18
CA ALA A 77 8.43 4.89 -3.53
C ALA A 77 9.60 3.90 -3.63
N LYS A 78 9.32 2.69 -4.14
CA LYS A 78 10.34 1.63 -4.32
C LYS A 78 11.46 2.00 -5.29
N SER A 79 11.23 3.02 -6.13
CA SER A 79 12.20 3.56 -7.09
C SER A 79 13.16 4.56 -6.47
N HIS A 80 12.89 5.03 -5.25
CA HIS A 80 13.76 6.00 -4.58
C HIS A 80 15.09 5.35 -4.22
N THR A 81 16.12 5.70 -4.94
CA THR A 81 17.51 5.22 -4.79
C THR A 81 18.38 6.27 -4.10
N GLY A 82 19.61 5.89 -3.72
CA GLY A 82 20.53 6.81 -3.04
C GLY A 82 20.33 6.90 -1.53
N THR A 83 19.44 6.09 -0.97
CA THR A 83 19.25 5.91 0.46
C THR A 83 19.88 4.60 0.93
N PRO A 84 20.24 4.46 2.23
CA PRO A 84 20.77 3.20 2.76
C PRO A 84 19.72 2.07 2.78
N THR A 85 18.45 2.39 2.68
CA THR A 85 17.34 1.45 2.70
C THR A 85 16.93 1.06 1.28
N ASN A 86 16.87 -0.24 1.00
CA ASN A 86 16.20 -0.73 -0.21
C ASN A 86 14.68 -0.75 0.01
N TRP A 87 14.00 0.33 -0.37
CA TRP A 87 12.56 0.51 -0.19
C TRP A 87 11.71 -0.54 -0.89
N ALA A 88 12.25 -1.16 -1.96
CA ALA A 88 11.57 -2.23 -2.68
C ALA A 88 11.47 -3.53 -1.87
N LEU A 89 12.38 -3.76 -0.91
CA LEU A 89 12.44 -4.97 -0.08
C LEU A 89 12.18 -4.70 1.41
N HIS A 90 11.80 -3.48 1.76
CA HIS A 90 11.59 -3.09 3.16
C HIS A 90 10.18 -3.44 3.62
N TRP A 91 10.04 -4.48 4.46
CA TRP A 91 8.74 -4.99 4.90
C TRP A 91 7.80 -3.95 5.51
N PRO A 92 8.24 -3.05 6.42
CA PRO A 92 7.38 -1.99 6.94
C PRO A 92 6.82 -1.05 5.85
N ASN A 93 7.48 -0.96 4.70
CA ASN A 93 7.07 -0.13 3.58
C ASN A 93 5.96 -0.75 2.71
N MET A 94 5.61 -2.02 2.92
CA MET A 94 4.69 -2.77 2.07
C MET A 94 3.30 -2.84 2.69
N LEU A 95 2.26 -2.55 1.91
CA LEU A 95 0.86 -2.57 2.33
C LEU A 95 0.02 -3.34 1.31
N ALA A 96 -1.06 -4.00 1.77
CA ALA A 96 -2.06 -4.54 0.86
C ALA A 96 -3.07 -3.42 0.50
N VAL A 97 -3.26 -3.19 -0.79
CA VAL A 97 -4.17 -2.15 -1.29
C VAL A 97 -5.02 -2.68 -2.44
N CYS A 98 -6.15 -2.02 -2.69
CA CYS A 98 -6.97 -2.31 -3.86
C CYS A 98 -6.28 -1.84 -5.17
N ALA A 99 -6.82 -2.25 -6.32
CA ALA A 99 -6.31 -1.83 -7.61
C ALA A 99 -6.46 -0.32 -7.91
N GLY A 100 -7.25 0.40 -7.09
CA GLY A 100 -7.37 1.86 -7.15
C GLY A 100 -7.89 2.42 -8.46
N GLY A 101 -8.72 1.65 -9.21
CA GLY A 101 -9.22 2.04 -10.53
C GLY A 101 -8.20 1.88 -11.67
N SER A 102 -7.01 1.33 -11.40
CA SER A 102 -6.02 1.08 -12.45
C SER A 102 -6.43 -0.12 -13.32
N PHE A 103 -6.14 -0.03 -14.62
CA PHE A 103 -6.34 -1.15 -15.54
C PHE A 103 -5.42 -2.32 -15.17
N ARG A 104 -5.95 -3.53 -15.29
CA ARG A 104 -5.20 -4.78 -15.16
C ARG A 104 -5.43 -5.62 -16.39
N PHE A 105 -4.33 -6.09 -16.99
CA PHE A 105 -4.42 -7.06 -18.08
C PHE A 105 -5.15 -8.32 -17.59
N GLY A 106 -6.15 -8.77 -18.34
CA GLY A 106 -7.01 -9.88 -17.95
C GLY A 106 -8.21 -9.52 -17.09
N ALA A 107 -8.37 -8.24 -16.71
CA ALA A 107 -9.57 -7.78 -16.00
C ALA A 107 -10.83 -7.96 -16.89
N PRO A 108 -12.00 -8.24 -16.27
CA PRO A 108 -13.25 -8.37 -17.02
C PRO A 108 -13.55 -7.11 -17.87
N PRO A 109 -14.23 -7.27 -19.02
CA PRO A 109 -14.52 -6.15 -19.93
C PRO A 109 -15.36 -5.02 -19.31
N HIS A 110 -16.12 -5.33 -18.25
CA HIS A 110 -16.92 -4.34 -17.52
C HIS A 110 -16.11 -3.49 -16.53
N THR A 111 -14.82 -3.81 -16.32
CA THR A 111 -13.95 -2.97 -15.52
C THR A 111 -13.74 -1.64 -16.23
N LEU A 112 -14.05 -0.54 -15.54
CA LEU A 112 -13.93 0.80 -16.09
C LEU A 112 -12.50 1.05 -16.58
N GLN A 113 -12.40 1.71 -17.73
CA GLN A 113 -11.11 2.19 -18.21
C GLN A 113 -10.50 3.13 -17.17
N PRO A 114 -9.20 3.01 -16.90
CA PRO A 114 -8.54 3.91 -15.96
C PRO A 114 -8.53 5.33 -16.55
N LEU A 115 -9.24 6.20 -15.88
CA LEU A 115 -9.22 7.65 -16.12
C LEU A 115 -8.54 8.31 -14.92
N ASP A 116 -7.81 9.38 -15.14
CA ASP A 116 -7.10 10.09 -14.07
C ASP A 116 -8.04 10.46 -12.91
N GLN A 117 -9.27 10.87 -13.21
CA GLN A 117 -10.29 11.21 -12.21
C GLN A 117 -10.86 10.00 -11.45
N ASN A 118 -10.67 8.79 -11.94
CA ASN A 118 -11.16 7.56 -11.33
C ASN A 118 -10.08 6.85 -10.49
N LEU A 119 -8.84 7.34 -10.54
CA LEU A 119 -7.76 6.76 -9.76
C LEU A 119 -7.91 7.10 -8.28
N SER A 120 -7.66 6.12 -7.43
CA SER A 120 -7.71 6.24 -5.97
C SER A 120 -6.56 5.46 -5.33
N CYS A 121 -6.40 5.62 -4.03
CA CYS A 121 -5.41 4.89 -3.24
C CYS A 121 -3.99 5.01 -3.84
N ASP A 122 -3.28 3.90 -3.91
CA ASP A 122 -1.95 3.76 -4.48
C ASP A 122 -1.88 4.19 -5.96
N ALA A 123 -2.89 3.86 -6.77
CA ALA A 123 -2.90 4.26 -8.18
C ALA A 123 -2.90 5.79 -8.36
N HIS A 124 -3.63 6.50 -7.50
CA HIS A 124 -3.63 7.96 -7.49
C HIS A 124 -2.29 8.51 -6.97
N LYS A 125 -1.77 7.95 -5.87
CA LYS A 125 -0.47 8.33 -5.31
C LYS A 125 0.65 8.16 -6.35
N ASP A 126 0.74 7.01 -7.00
CA ASP A 126 1.74 6.74 -8.04
C ASP A 126 1.63 7.74 -9.20
N ARG A 127 0.41 8.11 -9.59
CA ARG A 127 0.17 9.12 -10.63
C ARG A 127 0.73 10.48 -10.21
N LEU A 128 0.49 10.90 -8.97
CA LEU A 128 1.02 12.17 -8.46
C LEU A 128 2.56 12.18 -8.40
N ILE A 129 3.18 11.06 -8.01
CA ILE A 129 4.65 10.93 -8.02
C ILE A 129 5.18 11.04 -9.46
N GLN A 130 4.58 10.33 -10.41
CA GLN A 130 4.97 10.40 -11.83
C GLN A 130 4.85 11.81 -12.40
N GLN A 131 3.84 12.55 -11.98
CA GLN A 131 3.62 13.96 -12.36
C GLN A 131 4.50 14.94 -11.58
N ARG A 132 5.34 14.49 -10.66
CA ARG A 132 6.17 15.30 -9.76
C ARG A 132 5.36 16.25 -8.86
N MET A 133 4.10 15.93 -8.61
CA MET A 133 3.22 16.64 -7.68
C MET A 133 3.36 16.11 -6.24
N LEU A 134 3.92 14.93 -6.08
CA LEU A 134 4.22 14.30 -4.81
C LEU A 134 5.67 13.77 -4.85
N PRO A 135 6.47 13.96 -3.80
CA PRO A 135 7.82 13.39 -3.75
C PRO A 135 7.80 11.87 -3.59
N GLU A 136 8.89 11.20 -3.97
CA GLU A 136 9.07 9.75 -3.76
C GLU A 136 9.08 9.37 -2.27
N ALA A 137 9.63 10.24 -1.42
CA ALA A 137 9.49 10.19 0.03
C ALA A 137 8.15 10.82 0.40
N CYS A 138 7.12 9.97 0.60
CA CYS A 138 5.76 10.44 0.84
C CYS A 138 5.49 10.84 2.30
N GLU A 139 6.44 10.62 3.20
CA GLU A 139 6.34 10.96 4.62
C GLU A 139 6.07 12.46 4.80
N GLY A 140 5.09 12.79 5.61
CA GLY A 140 4.63 14.18 5.83
C GLY A 140 3.71 14.74 4.73
N TRP A 141 3.57 14.06 3.59
CA TRP A 141 2.69 14.46 2.48
C TRP A 141 1.45 13.57 2.38
N VAL A 142 1.61 12.29 2.67
CA VAL A 142 0.54 11.31 2.67
C VAL A 142 0.43 10.73 4.08
N ILE A 143 -0.78 10.50 4.54
CA ILE A 143 -1.01 9.86 5.84
C ILE A 143 -0.53 8.42 5.77
N ASP A 144 0.45 8.07 6.61
CA ASP A 144 0.94 6.69 6.74
C ASP A 144 -0.08 5.85 7.54
N PRO A 145 -0.66 4.81 6.93
CA PRO A 145 -1.61 3.93 7.62
C PRO A 145 -1.03 3.21 8.85
N LEU A 146 0.28 3.04 8.92
CA LEU A 146 0.96 2.43 10.08
C LEU A 146 1.05 3.37 11.28
N LEU A 147 1.10 4.67 11.04
CA LEU A 147 1.26 5.69 12.07
C LEU A 147 -0.05 6.30 12.55
N LEU A 148 -1.18 5.90 11.97
CA LEU A 148 -2.49 6.38 12.40
C LEU A 148 -2.74 6.09 13.88
N PRO A 149 -3.38 7.00 14.62
CA PRO A 149 -3.83 6.70 15.98
C PRO A 149 -4.82 5.54 15.97
N ALA A 150 -4.76 4.67 16.98
CA ALA A 150 -5.68 3.54 17.10
C ALA A 150 -7.13 4.00 17.36
N ALA A 151 -7.29 5.10 18.07
CA ALA A 151 -8.53 5.81 18.41
C ALA A 151 -8.17 7.15 19.03
N PRO A 152 -9.02 8.16 18.94
CA PRO A 152 -10.25 8.23 18.15
C PRO A 152 -9.97 8.32 16.63
N SER A 153 -11.02 8.15 15.81
CA SER A 153 -10.91 8.25 14.34
C SER A 153 -10.49 9.66 13.90
N LEU A 154 -9.68 9.73 12.83
CA LEU A 154 -9.36 11.00 12.16
C LEU A 154 -10.60 11.69 11.56
N PHE A 155 -11.68 10.93 11.34
CA PHE A 155 -12.90 11.43 10.75
C PHE A 155 -14.09 11.22 11.69
N ALA A 156 -14.97 12.20 11.70
CA ALA A 156 -16.28 12.14 12.32
C ALA A 156 -17.35 12.16 11.22
N ILE A 157 -18.42 11.38 11.40
CA ILE A 157 -19.57 11.38 10.50
C ILE A 157 -20.70 12.16 11.14
N ASN A 158 -21.20 13.17 10.44
CA ASN A 158 -22.47 13.80 10.80
C ASN A 158 -23.59 12.80 10.53
N LYS A 159 -24.21 12.27 11.59
CA LYS A 159 -25.23 11.22 11.48
C LYS A 159 -26.50 11.68 10.78
N THR A 160 -26.76 12.99 10.72
CA THR A 160 -27.96 13.54 10.08
C THR A 160 -27.77 13.76 8.59
N SER A 161 -26.61 14.30 8.17
CA SER A 161 -26.32 14.62 6.77
C SER A 161 -25.48 13.55 6.04
N GLY A 162 -24.84 12.62 6.78
CA GLY A 162 -23.87 11.68 6.23
C GLY A 162 -22.53 12.32 5.88
N GLU A 163 -22.34 13.61 6.16
CA GLU A 163 -21.12 14.34 5.84
C GLU A 163 -19.93 13.83 6.67
N LEU A 164 -18.82 13.57 6.00
CA LEU A 164 -17.56 13.21 6.60
C LEU A 164 -16.77 14.48 6.91
N ARG A 165 -16.39 14.68 8.17
CA ARG A 165 -15.60 15.82 8.64
C ARG A 165 -14.31 15.36 9.29
N ALA A 166 -13.26 16.18 9.24
CA ALA A 166 -12.07 15.93 10.03
C ALA A 166 -12.39 16.02 11.53
N ASN A 167 -11.82 15.12 12.32
CA ASN A 167 -11.77 15.25 13.76
C ASN A 167 -10.56 16.14 14.11
N GLU A 168 -10.80 17.42 14.32
CA GLU A 168 -9.74 18.43 14.47
C GLU A 168 -8.77 18.09 15.61
N GLU A 169 -9.26 17.64 16.75
CA GLU A 169 -8.44 17.27 17.90
C GLU A 169 -7.53 16.06 17.56
N THR A 170 -8.11 15.01 16.97
CA THR A 170 -7.35 13.81 16.58
C THR A 170 -6.35 14.13 15.47
N CYS A 171 -6.75 14.95 14.49
CA CYS A 171 -5.87 15.34 13.39
C CYS A 171 -4.71 16.21 13.88
N ALA A 172 -4.93 17.10 14.85
CA ALA A 172 -3.87 17.91 15.43
C ALA A 172 -2.83 17.06 16.16
N ASN A 173 -3.27 15.98 16.84
CA ASN A 173 -2.41 15.05 17.58
C ASN A 173 -1.76 13.99 16.68
N ALA A 174 -2.24 13.80 15.46
CA ALA A 174 -1.73 12.81 14.51
C ALA A 174 -0.70 13.39 13.50
N ARG A 175 -0.30 14.65 13.65
CA ARG A 175 0.75 15.23 12.82
C ARG A 175 2.08 14.54 13.10
N PRO A 176 2.81 14.13 12.04
CA PRO A 176 4.14 13.55 12.17
C PRO A 176 5.15 14.56 12.70
#